data_2c5bfec0c176628620959c4e76d1a4c4
#
_entry.id   2c5bfec0c176628620959c4e76d1a4c4
#
_cell.length_a   1.000
_cell.length_b   1.000
_cell.length_c   1.000
_cell.angle_alpha   90.00
_cell.angle_beta   90.00
_cell.angle_gamma   90.00
#
_symmetry.space_group_name_H-M   'P 1'
#
loop_
_entity.id
_entity.type
_entity.pdbx_description
1 polymer ?
#
loop_
_entity_poly.entity_id
_entity_poly.type
_entity_poly.pdbx_seq_one_letter_code
_entity_poly.pdbx_strand_id
1 'polypeptide(L)'
;MAVDLGNFINEYYINPIIYDTGYNPINTITWAIILGLSLFGVVKLLDKLDVTVDEVFIFAVSPYIFVGGSLRVVEDAGIVVAPLKYLLITPLIYFFIFFVCVTMLVLSVGLQRAVRINYYWPFATAGIAWGVLNVWLLYQTAPSFNAGILALILSVGVALSLLVYAIARLLNFALLKDRVNAFVLDGQLLDATATSFGLTFLPYAEKHVLPNFLIEATGTAFVMYPLKLVVTIPVLFIIDQYLKTESKNLIGLVKLAILTVGLAPAIRDTLRMTLGI
;
A
#
# COMPACT_ATOMS: atom_id res chain seq x y z
N MET A 1 -9.30 8.69 -38.50
CA MET A 1 -10.00 7.67 -37.72
C MET A 1 -10.42 8.32 -36.39
N ALA A 2 -11.71 8.57 -36.18
CA ALA A 2 -12.17 9.01 -34.88
C ALA A 2 -12.00 7.80 -33.91
N VAL A 3 -11.21 7.96 -32.86
CA VAL A 3 -11.12 6.96 -31.79
C VAL A 3 -12.50 6.92 -31.17
N ASP A 4 -13.16 5.77 -31.22
CA ASP A 4 -14.42 5.58 -30.48
C ASP A 4 -14.09 5.64 -28.99
N LEU A 5 -14.44 6.77 -28.37
CA LEU A 5 -14.15 7.04 -26.95
C LEU A 5 -14.75 5.98 -26.04
N GLY A 6 -15.90 5.42 -26.39
CA GLY A 6 -16.54 4.35 -25.63
C GLY A 6 -15.69 3.06 -25.63
N ASN A 7 -15.24 2.64 -26.80
CA ASN A 7 -14.38 1.48 -26.94
C ASN A 7 -13.01 1.69 -26.23
N PHE A 8 -12.44 2.88 -26.34
CA PHE A 8 -11.20 3.22 -25.66
C PHE A 8 -11.33 3.14 -24.13
N ILE A 9 -12.39 3.72 -23.56
CA ILE A 9 -12.64 3.65 -22.11
C ILE A 9 -12.87 2.21 -21.65
N ASN A 10 -13.64 1.44 -22.42
CA ASN A 10 -13.90 0.04 -22.10
C ASN A 10 -12.60 -0.78 -22.10
N GLU A 11 -11.78 -0.65 -23.13
CA GLU A 11 -10.56 -1.43 -23.32
C GLU A 11 -9.51 -1.11 -22.25
N TYR A 12 -9.25 0.17 -21.98
CA TYR A 12 -8.12 0.58 -21.16
C TYR A 12 -8.45 0.76 -19.68
N TYR A 13 -9.73 0.94 -19.30
CA TYR A 13 -10.13 1.21 -17.93
C TYR A 13 -11.17 0.26 -17.37
N ILE A 14 -12.24 -0.06 -18.10
CA ILE A 14 -13.34 -0.86 -17.56
C ILE A 14 -13.02 -2.36 -17.59
N ASN A 15 -12.59 -2.88 -18.74
CA ASN A 15 -12.26 -4.29 -18.88
C ASN A 15 -11.16 -4.76 -17.92
N PRO A 16 -10.06 -4.00 -17.69
CA PRO A 16 -9.07 -4.36 -16.69
C PRO A 16 -9.63 -4.51 -15.27
N ILE A 17 -10.65 -3.72 -14.90
CA ILE A 17 -11.33 -3.83 -13.61
C ILE A 17 -12.28 -5.05 -13.58
N ILE A 18 -13.10 -5.21 -14.63
CA ILE A 18 -14.11 -6.30 -14.68
C ILE A 18 -13.45 -7.68 -14.70
N TYR A 19 -12.38 -7.83 -15.47
CA TYR A 19 -11.68 -9.09 -15.68
C TYR A 19 -10.43 -9.27 -14.80
N ASP A 20 -10.10 -8.29 -13.96
CA ASP A 20 -8.91 -8.25 -13.10
C ASP A 20 -7.61 -8.60 -13.87
N THR A 21 -7.48 -8.09 -15.10
CA THR A 21 -6.36 -8.41 -16.00
C THR A 21 -5.07 -7.64 -15.69
N GLY A 22 -5.09 -6.75 -14.67
CA GLY A 22 -3.94 -5.96 -14.27
C GLY A 22 -3.85 -4.59 -14.93
N TYR A 23 -2.63 -4.05 -14.98
CA TYR A 23 -2.37 -2.69 -15.45
C TYR A 23 -1.86 -2.67 -16.89
N ASN A 24 -2.19 -1.58 -17.59
CA ASN A 24 -1.60 -1.22 -18.87
C ASN A 24 -0.92 0.16 -18.76
N PRO A 25 -0.02 0.55 -19.67
CA PRO A 25 0.68 1.83 -19.60
C PRO A 25 -0.24 3.05 -19.52
N ILE A 26 -1.36 3.02 -20.24
CA ILE A 26 -2.31 4.15 -20.31
C ILE A 26 -2.99 4.39 -18.96
N ASN A 27 -3.59 3.32 -18.38
CA ASN A 27 -4.25 3.47 -17.09
C ASN A 27 -3.26 3.73 -15.96
N THR A 28 -2.05 3.16 -16.00
CA THR A 28 -0.99 3.41 -15.02
C THR A 28 -0.61 4.89 -14.98
N ILE A 29 -0.35 5.52 -16.14
CA ILE A 29 -0.02 6.95 -16.21
C ILE A 29 -1.19 7.80 -15.74
N THR A 30 -2.41 7.47 -16.15
CA THR A 30 -3.61 8.22 -15.75
C THR A 30 -3.79 8.19 -14.23
N TRP A 31 -3.69 7.02 -13.60
CA TRP A 31 -3.84 6.89 -12.15
C TRP A 31 -2.70 7.57 -11.39
N ALA A 32 -1.47 7.55 -11.91
CA ALA A 32 -0.35 8.28 -11.34
C ALA A 32 -0.59 9.80 -11.36
N ILE A 33 -1.13 10.36 -12.46
CA ILE A 33 -1.48 11.78 -12.55
C ILE A 33 -2.61 12.12 -11.58
N ILE A 34 -3.68 11.31 -11.52
CA ILE A 34 -4.79 11.51 -10.59
C ILE A 34 -4.30 11.48 -9.14
N LEU A 35 -3.45 10.52 -8.78
CA LEU A 35 -2.84 10.45 -7.45
C LEU A 35 -2.05 11.72 -7.15
N GLY A 36 -1.16 12.14 -8.06
CA GLY A 36 -0.34 13.34 -7.88
C GLY A 36 -1.19 14.60 -7.66
N LEU A 37 -2.23 14.80 -8.46
CA LEU A 37 -3.16 15.95 -8.32
C LEU A 37 -3.97 15.86 -7.03
N SER A 38 -4.39 14.65 -6.63
CA SER A 38 -5.15 14.43 -5.40
C SER A 38 -4.36 14.80 -4.14
N LEU A 39 -3.04 14.62 -4.13
CA LEU A 39 -2.17 15.00 -3.00
C LEU A 39 -2.34 16.47 -2.62
N PHE A 40 -2.44 17.37 -3.60
CA PHE A 40 -2.66 18.81 -3.32
C PHE A 40 -4.02 19.07 -2.66
N GLY A 41 -5.07 18.34 -3.07
CA GLY A 41 -6.37 18.42 -2.43
C GLY A 41 -6.34 17.92 -0.99
N VAL A 42 -5.62 16.83 -0.74
CA VAL A 42 -5.45 16.26 0.61
C VAL A 42 -4.63 17.19 1.51
N VAL A 43 -3.56 17.82 1.02
CA VAL A 43 -2.80 18.84 1.77
C VAL A 43 -3.75 19.94 2.27
N LYS A 44 -4.55 20.53 1.37
CA LYS A 44 -5.51 21.59 1.74
C LYS A 44 -6.54 21.12 2.77
N LEU A 45 -6.99 19.86 2.67
CA LEU A 45 -7.92 19.28 3.64
C LEU A 45 -7.28 19.16 5.02
N LEU A 46 -6.07 18.63 5.09
CA LEU A 46 -5.33 18.45 6.35
C LEU A 46 -4.99 19.78 7.00
N ASP A 47 -4.57 20.76 6.21
CA ASP A 47 -4.33 22.14 6.71
C ASP A 47 -5.62 22.74 7.30
N LYS A 48 -6.79 22.53 6.68
CA LYS A 48 -8.08 22.97 7.20
C LYS A 48 -8.50 22.27 8.50
N LEU A 49 -8.05 21.04 8.68
CA LEU A 49 -8.30 20.24 9.89
C LEU A 49 -7.29 20.51 11.02
N ASP A 50 -6.24 21.30 10.77
CA ASP A 50 -5.08 21.49 11.64
C ASP A 50 -4.35 20.17 11.95
N VAL A 51 -4.26 19.28 10.94
CA VAL A 51 -3.59 17.99 11.04
C VAL A 51 -2.27 18.03 10.29
N THR A 52 -1.19 17.68 10.96
CA THR A 52 0.14 17.55 10.35
C THR A 52 0.43 16.07 10.04
N VAL A 53 0.96 15.81 8.85
CA VAL A 53 1.40 14.47 8.44
C VAL A 53 2.80 14.23 8.99
N ASP A 54 2.86 13.93 10.27
CA ASP A 54 4.06 13.56 11.01
C ASP A 54 4.15 12.03 11.20
N GLU A 55 5.15 11.61 11.95
CA GLU A 55 5.35 10.19 12.29
C GLU A 55 4.10 9.58 12.96
N VAL A 56 3.47 10.30 13.91
CA VAL A 56 2.30 9.81 14.63
C VAL A 56 1.11 9.63 13.70
N PHE A 57 0.88 10.58 12.78
CA PHE A 57 -0.17 10.48 11.77
C PHE A 57 0.05 9.26 10.86
N ILE A 58 1.29 9.05 10.36
CA ILE A 58 1.61 7.94 9.47
C ILE A 58 1.36 6.60 10.17
N PHE A 59 1.75 6.45 11.42
CA PHE A 59 1.43 5.24 12.19
C PHE A 59 -0.08 5.11 12.48
N ALA A 60 -0.78 6.21 12.73
CA ALA A 60 -2.22 6.16 12.98
C ALA A 60 -3.05 5.84 11.73
N VAL A 61 -2.56 6.17 10.53
CA VAL A 61 -3.23 5.84 9.25
C VAL A 61 -2.86 4.45 8.74
N SER A 62 -1.74 3.87 9.16
CA SER A 62 -1.28 2.57 8.64
C SER A 62 -2.27 1.41 8.85
N PRO A 63 -3.13 1.36 9.89
CA PRO A 63 -4.20 0.38 9.96
C PRO A 63 -5.17 0.41 8.76
N TYR A 64 -5.38 1.57 8.12
CA TYR A 64 -6.21 1.65 6.92
C TYR A 64 -5.51 1.10 5.68
N ILE A 65 -4.17 1.13 5.63
CA ILE A 65 -3.40 0.42 4.60
C ILE A 65 -3.62 -1.10 4.77
N PHE A 66 -3.57 -1.58 6.01
CA PHE A 66 -3.88 -2.98 6.33
C PHE A 66 -5.32 -3.34 5.94
N VAL A 67 -6.30 -2.48 6.23
CA VAL A 67 -7.70 -2.65 5.79
C VAL A 67 -7.77 -2.77 4.26
N GLY A 68 -7.08 -1.90 3.51
CA GLY A 68 -7.06 -1.95 2.04
C GLY A 68 -6.52 -3.28 1.52
N GLY A 69 -5.37 -3.72 2.03
CA GLY A 69 -4.77 -5.01 1.68
C GLY A 69 -5.68 -6.20 2.02
N SER A 70 -6.23 -6.24 3.24
CA SER A 70 -7.11 -7.32 3.67
C SER A 70 -8.47 -7.34 2.98
N LEU A 71 -9.07 -6.18 2.66
CA LEU A 71 -10.30 -6.10 1.86
C LEU A 71 -10.08 -6.60 0.43
N ARG A 72 -8.90 -6.37 -0.13
CA ARG A 72 -8.59 -6.93 -1.45
C ARG A 72 -8.56 -8.47 -1.40
N VAL A 73 -8.13 -9.07 -0.28
CA VAL A 73 -8.20 -10.52 -0.07
C VAL A 73 -9.65 -10.99 0.11
N VAL A 74 -10.51 -10.20 0.76
CA VAL A 74 -11.95 -10.48 0.85
C VAL A 74 -12.60 -10.57 -0.55
N GLU A 75 -12.15 -9.72 -1.48
CA GLU A 75 -12.56 -9.77 -2.87
C GLU A 75 -11.98 -11.00 -3.59
N ASP A 76 -10.68 -11.26 -3.44
CA ASP A 76 -10.00 -12.43 -4.02
C ASP A 76 -10.64 -13.76 -3.55
N ALA A 77 -11.16 -13.81 -2.32
CA ALA A 77 -11.87 -14.95 -1.76
C ALA A 77 -13.30 -15.12 -2.32
N GLY A 78 -13.77 -14.20 -3.17
CA GLY A 78 -15.11 -14.25 -3.74
C GLY A 78 -16.26 -14.01 -2.74
N ILE A 79 -15.97 -13.46 -1.56
CA ILE A 79 -16.97 -13.19 -0.50
C ILE A 79 -17.92 -12.08 -0.94
N VAL A 80 -17.42 -11.10 -1.68
CA VAL A 80 -18.19 -9.96 -2.19
C VAL A 80 -18.51 -10.17 -3.67
N VAL A 81 -19.79 -10.11 -4.01
CA VAL A 81 -20.26 -10.31 -5.39
C VAL A 81 -20.46 -8.99 -6.14
N ALA A 82 -20.57 -9.07 -7.48
CA ALA A 82 -20.92 -7.92 -8.31
C ALA A 82 -22.29 -7.31 -7.89
N PRO A 83 -22.46 -5.97 -7.95
CA PRO A 83 -21.47 -5.00 -8.44
C PRO A 83 -20.46 -4.52 -7.38
N LEU A 84 -20.66 -4.82 -6.10
CA LEU A 84 -19.85 -4.29 -4.99
C LEU A 84 -18.39 -4.75 -5.04
N LYS A 85 -18.11 -5.95 -5.56
CA LYS A 85 -16.72 -6.44 -5.70
C LYS A 85 -15.81 -5.49 -6.48
N TYR A 86 -16.35 -4.77 -7.48
CA TYR A 86 -15.58 -3.86 -8.31
C TYR A 86 -14.99 -2.68 -7.52
N LEU A 87 -15.65 -2.26 -6.42
CA LEU A 87 -15.11 -1.25 -5.50
C LEU A 87 -13.87 -1.73 -4.74
N LEU A 88 -13.68 -3.05 -4.63
CA LEU A 88 -12.56 -3.66 -3.93
C LEU A 88 -11.41 -4.03 -4.87
N ILE A 89 -11.56 -3.78 -6.18
CA ILE A 89 -10.51 -3.99 -7.18
C ILE A 89 -9.72 -2.69 -7.37
N THR A 90 -8.41 -2.83 -7.56
CA THR A 90 -7.52 -1.69 -7.85
C THR A 90 -7.82 -1.13 -9.25
N PRO A 91 -8.00 0.20 -9.43
CA PRO A 91 -7.66 1.25 -8.47
C PRO A 91 -8.82 1.72 -7.56
N LEU A 92 -10.05 1.22 -7.75
CA LEU A 92 -11.23 1.73 -7.05
C LEU A 92 -11.15 1.56 -5.53
N ILE A 93 -10.48 0.51 -5.05
CA ILE A 93 -10.28 0.27 -3.62
C ILE A 93 -9.51 1.43 -2.94
N TYR A 94 -8.56 2.08 -3.65
CA TYR A 94 -7.84 3.23 -3.10
C TYR A 94 -8.78 4.40 -2.81
N PHE A 95 -9.71 4.69 -3.72
CA PHE A 95 -10.72 5.72 -3.51
C PHE A 95 -11.66 5.36 -2.36
N PHE A 96 -12.13 4.11 -2.33
CA PHE A 96 -13.01 3.63 -1.27
C PHE A 96 -12.35 3.78 0.12
N ILE A 97 -11.15 3.23 0.30
CA ILE A 97 -10.40 3.33 1.56
C ILE A 97 -10.07 4.79 1.89
N PHE A 98 -9.70 5.60 0.89
CA PHE A 98 -9.43 7.02 1.09
C PHE A 98 -10.66 7.75 1.64
N PHE A 99 -11.83 7.58 1.07
CA PHE A 99 -13.06 8.23 1.56
C PHE A 99 -13.42 7.80 2.97
N VAL A 100 -13.31 6.52 3.30
CA VAL A 100 -13.55 6.04 4.67
C VAL A 100 -12.50 6.59 5.62
N CYS A 101 -11.23 6.55 5.25
CA CYS A 101 -10.12 7.09 6.04
C CYS A 101 -10.33 8.59 6.34
N VAL A 102 -10.65 9.39 5.33
CA VAL A 102 -10.96 10.83 5.51
C VAL A 102 -12.17 11.04 6.42
N THR A 103 -13.22 10.28 6.23
CA THR A 103 -14.42 10.36 7.09
C THR A 103 -14.07 10.07 8.54
N MET A 104 -13.34 8.99 8.79
CA MET A 104 -12.91 8.63 10.15
C MET A 104 -11.95 9.65 10.74
N LEU A 105 -11.07 10.26 9.93
CA LEU A 105 -10.20 11.34 10.39
C LEU A 105 -11.02 12.57 10.82
N VAL A 106 -11.97 13.01 9.99
CA VAL A 106 -12.85 14.15 10.31
C VAL A 106 -13.63 13.90 11.58
N LEU A 107 -14.22 12.70 11.74
CA LEU A 107 -14.95 12.31 12.96
C LEU A 107 -14.02 12.30 14.18
N SER A 108 -12.81 11.79 14.04
CA SER A 108 -11.81 11.72 15.11
C SER A 108 -11.33 13.11 15.55
N VAL A 109 -11.09 14.02 14.59
CA VAL A 109 -10.77 15.42 14.88
C VAL A 109 -11.96 16.14 15.54
N GLY A 110 -13.18 15.87 15.09
CA GLY A 110 -14.41 16.36 15.74
C GLY A 110 -14.52 15.87 17.18
N LEU A 111 -14.25 14.60 17.43
CA LEU A 111 -14.25 14.00 18.78
C LEU A 111 -13.16 14.62 19.67
N GLN A 112 -11.96 14.86 19.13
CA GLN A 112 -10.90 15.58 19.87
C GLN A 112 -11.36 16.95 20.34
N ARG A 113 -12.08 17.70 19.49
CA ARG A 113 -12.61 19.04 19.83
C ARG A 113 -13.71 18.97 20.89
N ALA A 114 -14.50 17.89 20.91
CA ALA A 114 -15.61 17.71 21.83
C ALA A 114 -15.20 17.20 23.23
N VAL A 115 -14.36 16.13 23.25
CA VAL A 115 -14.02 15.40 24.49
C VAL A 115 -12.54 15.44 24.85
N ARG A 116 -11.72 16.20 24.13
CA ARG A 116 -10.27 16.40 24.36
C ARG A 116 -9.42 15.12 24.32
N ILE A 117 -9.88 14.09 23.64
CA ILE A 117 -9.08 12.88 23.34
C ILE A 117 -8.30 13.14 22.05
N ASN A 118 -7.00 12.88 22.03
CA ASN A 118 -6.18 13.05 20.82
C ASN A 118 -6.77 12.24 19.66
N TYR A 119 -6.97 12.88 18.50
CA TYR A 119 -7.65 12.32 17.34
C TYR A 119 -7.03 11.01 16.83
N TYR A 120 -5.73 10.85 16.97
CA TYR A 120 -5.04 9.64 16.46
C TYR A 120 -5.48 8.35 17.17
N TRP A 121 -5.96 8.41 18.43
CA TRP A 121 -6.46 7.23 19.11
C TRP A 121 -7.77 6.69 18.50
N PRO A 122 -8.87 7.45 18.43
CA PRO A 122 -10.10 6.97 17.81
C PRO A 122 -9.89 6.68 16.31
N PHE A 123 -9.03 7.44 15.63
CA PHE A 123 -8.69 7.21 14.23
C PHE A 123 -7.99 5.85 14.02
N ALA A 124 -6.91 5.59 14.73
CA ALA A 124 -6.18 4.32 14.59
C ALA A 124 -7.01 3.12 15.06
N THR A 125 -7.72 3.24 16.19
CA THR A 125 -8.54 2.12 16.71
C THR A 125 -9.68 1.74 15.78
N ALA A 126 -10.30 2.69 15.08
CA ALA A 126 -11.30 2.37 14.05
C ALA A 126 -10.70 1.53 12.90
N GLY A 127 -9.52 1.92 12.40
CA GLY A 127 -8.81 1.15 11.38
C GLY A 127 -8.39 -0.25 11.86
N ILE A 128 -7.87 -0.35 13.08
CA ILE A 128 -7.50 -1.64 13.71
C ILE A 128 -8.73 -2.54 13.84
N ALA A 129 -9.83 -2.02 14.38
CA ALA A 129 -11.07 -2.79 14.56
C ALA A 129 -11.59 -3.33 13.22
N TRP A 130 -11.57 -2.50 12.18
CA TRP A 130 -11.97 -2.95 10.84
C TRP A 130 -11.00 -4.00 10.27
N GLY A 131 -9.69 -3.80 10.40
CA GLY A 131 -8.70 -4.79 9.99
C GLY A 131 -8.87 -6.14 10.69
N VAL A 132 -9.14 -6.13 12.00
CA VAL A 132 -9.44 -7.34 12.77
C VAL A 132 -10.71 -8.03 12.26
N LEU A 133 -11.77 -7.28 11.95
CA LEU A 133 -13.00 -7.83 11.36
C LEU A 133 -12.74 -8.48 10.00
N ASN A 134 -11.93 -7.86 9.15
CA ASN A 134 -11.56 -8.46 7.85
C ASN A 134 -10.78 -9.77 8.04
N VAL A 135 -9.79 -9.79 8.92
CA VAL A 135 -9.02 -11.01 9.20
C VAL A 135 -9.90 -12.10 9.79
N TRP A 136 -10.80 -11.75 10.71
CA TRP A 136 -11.76 -12.69 11.28
C TRP A 136 -12.67 -13.29 10.19
N LEU A 137 -13.25 -12.46 9.31
CA LEU A 137 -14.08 -12.90 8.20
C LEU A 137 -13.30 -13.83 7.25
N LEU A 138 -12.09 -13.45 6.89
CA LEU A 138 -11.21 -14.25 6.04
C LEU A 138 -10.87 -15.59 6.68
N TYR A 139 -10.58 -15.62 7.97
CA TYR A 139 -10.27 -16.86 8.70
C TYR A 139 -11.46 -17.82 8.72
N GLN A 140 -12.70 -17.31 8.83
CA GLN A 140 -13.93 -18.14 8.80
C GLN A 140 -14.22 -18.74 7.41
N THR A 141 -13.75 -18.11 6.35
CA THR A 141 -14.07 -18.49 4.96
C THR A 141 -12.87 -19.13 4.25
N ALA A 142 -11.68 -19.03 4.81
CA ALA A 142 -10.44 -19.51 4.20
C ALA A 142 -10.45 -21.04 4.01
N PRO A 143 -10.01 -21.55 2.84
CA PRO A 143 -9.91 -22.99 2.61
C PRO A 143 -8.81 -23.65 3.45
N SER A 144 -7.78 -22.89 3.85
CA SER A 144 -6.67 -23.37 4.67
C SER A 144 -6.07 -22.25 5.51
N PHE A 145 -5.23 -22.62 6.50
CA PHE A 145 -4.42 -21.66 7.25
C PHE A 145 -3.01 -22.19 7.41
N ASN A 146 -2.05 -21.56 6.76
CA ASN A 146 -0.64 -21.94 6.83
C ASN A 146 0.18 -20.92 7.65
N ALA A 147 0.28 -21.16 8.95
CA ALA A 147 1.07 -20.32 9.85
C ALA A 147 2.57 -20.29 9.48
N GLY A 148 3.08 -21.35 8.83
CA GLY A 148 4.47 -21.42 8.38
C GLY A 148 4.78 -20.40 7.29
N ILE A 149 3.89 -20.21 6.32
CA ILE A 149 4.03 -19.18 5.28
C ILE A 149 4.03 -17.79 5.92
N LEU A 150 3.06 -17.51 6.79
CA LEU A 150 2.98 -16.22 7.50
C LEU A 150 4.27 -15.93 8.28
N ALA A 151 4.72 -16.90 9.09
CA ALA A 151 5.93 -16.78 9.90
C ALA A 151 7.18 -16.57 9.02
N LEU A 152 7.29 -17.29 7.91
CA LEU A 152 8.41 -17.19 6.99
C LEU A 152 8.47 -15.80 6.34
N ILE A 153 7.37 -15.33 5.75
CA ILE A 153 7.33 -14.01 5.09
C ILE A 153 7.65 -12.89 6.07
N LEU A 154 7.03 -12.91 7.26
CA LEU A 154 7.30 -11.91 8.28
C LEU A 154 8.73 -11.97 8.80
N SER A 155 9.26 -13.17 9.09
CA SER A 155 10.62 -13.31 9.61
C SER A 155 11.70 -12.91 8.59
N VAL A 156 11.53 -13.27 7.32
CA VAL A 156 12.45 -12.87 6.25
C VAL A 156 12.37 -11.36 6.00
N GLY A 157 11.15 -10.78 5.92
CA GLY A 157 10.98 -9.34 5.77
C GLY A 157 11.65 -8.56 6.91
N VAL A 158 11.41 -8.95 8.16
CA VAL A 158 12.04 -8.33 9.34
C VAL A 158 13.56 -8.52 9.33
N ALA A 159 14.06 -9.71 9.02
CA ALA A 159 15.50 -9.98 8.97
C ALA A 159 16.20 -9.12 7.92
N LEU A 160 15.60 -8.95 6.74
CA LEU A 160 16.13 -8.08 5.69
C LEU A 160 16.11 -6.61 6.10
N SER A 161 15.03 -6.13 6.72
CA SER A 161 14.96 -4.78 7.27
C SER A 161 16.07 -4.55 8.30
N LEU A 162 16.24 -5.45 9.25
CA LEU A 162 17.32 -5.37 10.24
C LEU A 162 18.71 -5.38 9.60
N LEU A 163 18.92 -6.21 8.56
CA LEU A 163 20.18 -6.24 7.82
C LEU A 163 20.46 -4.89 7.13
N VAL A 164 19.48 -4.32 6.45
CA VAL A 164 19.62 -3.02 5.79
C VAL A 164 19.91 -1.91 6.82
N TYR A 165 19.23 -1.94 7.98
CA TYR A 165 19.51 -0.97 9.06
C TYR A 165 20.91 -1.14 9.66
N ALA A 166 21.36 -2.38 9.84
CA ALA A 166 22.72 -2.64 10.32
C ALA A 166 23.76 -2.08 9.34
N ILE A 167 23.58 -2.32 8.04
CA ILE A 167 24.47 -1.78 6.99
C ILE A 167 24.41 -0.24 6.98
N ALA A 168 23.21 0.34 7.01
CA ALA A 168 23.03 1.79 7.02
C ALA A 168 23.71 2.45 8.24
N ARG A 169 23.63 1.79 9.40
CA ARG A 169 24.29 2.23 10.63
C ARG A 169 25.81 2.16 10.52
N LEU A 170 26.35 1.07 9.98
CA LEU A 170 27.79 0.90 9.74
C LEU A 170 28.35 1.96 8.77
N LEU A 171 27.58 2.28 7.74
CA LEU A 171 27.94 3.29 6.74
C LEU A 171 27.61 4.73 7.18
N ASN A 172 27.11 4.94 8.40
CA ASN A 172 26.60 6.23 8.87
C ASN A 172 25.56 6.89 7.94
N PHE A 173 24.75 6.08 7.27
CA PHE A 173 23.76 6.55 6.32
C PHE A 173 22.54 7.12 7.05
N ALA A 174 22.44 8.45 7.06
CA ALA A 174 21.49 9.19 7.89
C ALA A 174 20.00 9.01 7.47
N LEU A 175 19.73 8.65 6.22
CA LEU A 175 18.38 8.56 5.66
C LEU A 175 17.44 7.65 6.48
N LEU A 176 17.96 6.53 6.96
CA LEU A 176 17.18 5.53 7.71
C LEU A 176 17.16 5.78 9.23
N LYS A 177 17.70 6.93 9.70
CA LYS A 177 17.47 7.42 11.07
C LYS A 177 16.08 8.02 11.23
N ASP A 178 15.47 8.49 10.13
CA ASP A 178 14.07 8.89 10.08
C ASP A 178 13.19 7.63 10.13
N ARG A 179 12.30 7.55 11.13
CA ARG A 179 11.44 6.37 11.34
C ARG A 179 10.41 6.19 10.24
N VAL A 180 9.97 7.28 9.61
CA VAL A 180 9.05 7.20 8.47
C VAL A 180 9.73 6.58 7.27
N ASN A 181 10.98 7.01 6.98
CA ASN A 181 11.77 6.40 5.90
C ASN A 181 12.04 4.92 6.17
N ALA A 182 12.36 4.58 7.41
CA ALA A 182 12.53 3.21 7.84
C ALA A 182 11.26 2.40 7.58
N PHE A 183 10.10 2.88 8.03
CA PHE A 183 8.81 2.21 7.85
C PHE A 183 8.39 2.08 6.38
N VAL A 184 8.69 3.09 5.54
CA VAL A 184 8.49 3.01 4.09
C VAL A 184 9.32 1.87 3.50
N LEU A 185 10.59 1.78 3.89
CA LEU A 185 11.48 0.73 3.41
C LEU A 185 11.03 -0.66 3.88
N ASP A 186 10.58 -0.79 5.12
CA ASP A 186 10.03 -2.04 5.67
C ASP A 186 8.83 -2.54 4.85
N GLY A 187 7.91 -1.63 4.50
CA GLY A 187 6.77 -1.95 3.63
C GLY A 187 7.22 -2.46 2.26
N GLN A 188 8.24 -1.84 1.65
CA GLN A 188 8.77 -2.26 0.36
C GLN A 188 9.54 -3.59 0.42
N LEU A 189 10.28 -3.85 1.49
CA LEU A 189 10.99 -5.12 1.69
C LEU A 189 10.02 -6.27 2.00
N LEU A 190 8.95 -6.00 2.74
CA LEU A 190 7.90 -6.99 2.99
C LEU A 190 7.20 -7.36 1.68
N ASP A 191 6.90 -6.39 0.82
CA ASP A 191 6.33 -6.60 -0.50
C ASP A 191 7.26 -7.42 -1.40
N ALA A 192 8.55 -7.08 -1.45
CA ALA A 192 9.54 -7.87 -2.17
C ALA A 192 9.59 -9.32 -1.68
N THR A 193 9.46 -9.52 -0.36
CA THR A 193 9.47 -10.86 0.26
C THR A 193 8.23 -11.65 -0.13
N ALA A 194 7.03 -11.06 0.03
CA ALA A 194 5.78 -11.71 -0.31
C ALA A 194 5.71 -12.05 -1.81
N THR A 195 6.07 -11.10 -2.68
CA THR A 195 6.09 -11.28 -4.13
C THR A 195 7.11 -12.36 -4.55
N SER A 196 8.35 -12.28 -4.06
CA SER A 196 9.39 -13.26 -4.41
C SER A 196 9.00 -14.67 -3.97
N PHE A 197 8.39 -14.80 -2.78
CA PHE A 197 7.93 -16.09 -2.29
C PHE A 197 6.77 -16.63 -3.13
N GLY A 198 5.74 -15.81 -3.39
CA GLY A 198 4.57 -16.19 -4.16
C GLY A 198 4.89 -16.63 -5.59
N LEU A 199 5.80 -15.90 -6.27
CA LEU A 199 6.22 -16.21 -7.63
C LEU A 199 7.19 -17.41 -7.73
N THR A 200 7.98 -17.66 -6.69
CA THR A 200 8.98 -18.75 -6.74
C THR A 200 8.39 -20.08 -6.28
N PHE A 201 7.54 -20.09 -5.26
CA PHE A 201 7.09 -21.32 -4.61
C PHE A 201 5.59 -21.60 -4.76
N LEU A 202 4.82 -20.64 -5.27
CA LEU A 202 3.38 -20.76 -5.46
C LEU A 202 3.00 -20.33 -6.89
N PRO A 203 1.81 -20.71 -7.39
CA PRO A 203 1.38 -20.40 -8.76
C PRO A 203 0.88 -18.96 -8.93
N TYR A 204 1.60 -17.97 -8.39
CA TYR A 204 1.27 -16.57 -8.55
C TYR A 204 1.95 -15.98 -9.80
N ALA A 205 1.34 -14.93 -10.34
CA ALA A 205 1.85 -14.18 -11.48
C ALA A 205 1.99 -12.70 -11.13
N GLU A 206 3.07 -12.08 -11.61
CA GLU A 206 3.29 -10.65 -11.47
C GLU A 206 2.41 -9.89 -12.47
N LYS A 207 1.71 -8.86 -11.99
CA LYS A 207 0.80 -8.04 -12.81
C LYS A 207 1.40 -6.72 -13.27
N HIS A 208 2.56 -6.31 -12.73
CA HIS A 208 3.19 -5.04 -13.05
C HIS A 208 4.23 -5.20 -14.15
N VAL A 209 4.24 -4.26 -15.11
CA VAL A 209 5.06 -4.34 -16.32
C VAL A 209 6.56 -4.41 -16.02
N LEU A 210 7.08 -3.47 -15.20
CA LEU A 210 8.51 -3.41 -14.90
C LEU A 210 9.02 -4.60 -14.07
N PRO A 211 8.36 -5.01 -12.97
CA PRO A 211 8.72 -6.21 -12.24
C PRO A 211 8.74 -7.45 -13.13
N ASN A 212 7.69 -7.66 -13.93
CA ASN A 212 7.61 -8.83 -14.81
C ASN A 212 8.76 -8.87 -15.81
N PHE A 213 9.07 -7.75 -16.47
CA PHE A 213 10.21 -7.63 -17.38
C PHE A 213 11.55 -8.00 -16.70
N LEU A 214 11.79 -7.54 -15.47
CA LEU A 214 13.02 -7.85 -14.74
C LEU A 214 13.08 -9.31 -14.31
N ILE A 215 11.97 -9.89 -13.90
CA ILE A 215 11.89 -11.33 -13.55
C ILE A 215 12.18 -12.18 -14.77
N GLU A 216 11.61 -11.87 -15.93
CA GLU A 216 11.88 -12.55 -17.19
C GLU A 216 13.35 -12.42 -17.61
N ALA A 217 13.93 -11.21 -17.50
CA ALA A 217 15.31 -10.94 -17.87
C ALA A 217 16.33 -11.62 -16.95
N THR A 218 16.04 -11.78 -15.66
CA THR A 218 16.95 -12.36 -14.66
C THR A 218 16.70 -13.83 -14.37
N GLY A 219 15.52 -14.34 -14.78
CA GLY A 219 15.09 -15.71 -14.49
C GLY A 219 14.75 -15.96 -13.02
N THR A 220 14.61 -14.90 -12.19
CA THR A 220 14.32 -15.05 -10.76
C THR A 220 13.47 -13.92 -10.19
N ALA A 221 12.49 -14.27 -9.34
CA ALA A 221 11.68 -13.30 -8.62
C ALA A 221 12.46 -12.55 -7.51
N PHE A 222 13.62 -13.06 -7.09
CA PHE A 222 14.47 -12.40 -6.08
C PHE A 222 15.03 -11.04 -6.56
N VAL A 223 14.96 -10.73 -7.85
CA VAL A 223 15.27 -9.40 -8.40
C VAL A 223 14.39 -8.29 -7.80
N MET A 224 13.25 -8.64 -7.19
CA MET A 224 12.40 -7.68 -6.48
C MET A 224 13.13 -6.96 -5.34
N TYR A 225 14.05 -7.62 -4.62
CA TYR A 225 14.79 -6.97 -3.53
C TYR A 225 15.69 -5.84 -4.01
N PRO A 226 16.64 -6.07 -4.93
CA PRO A 226 17.45 -4.96 -5.46
C PRO A 226 16.59 -3.91 -6.17
N LEU A 227 15.52 -4.28 -6.88
CA LEU A 227 14.61 -3.32 -7.50
C LEU A 227 14.00 -2.37 -6.46
N LYS A 228 13.44 -2.92 -5.38
CA LYS A 228 12.81 -2.11 -4.33
C LYS A 228 13.83 -1.21 -3.62
N LEU A 229 15.04 -1.70 -3.33
CA LEU A 229 16.11 -0.90 -2.72
C LEU A 229 16.60 0.22 -3.63
N VAL A 230 16.89 -0.10 -4.90
CA VAL A 230 17.41 0.86 -5.89
C VAL A 230 16.39 1.94 -6.24
N VAL A 231 15.11 1.67 -6.14
CA VAL A 231 14.06 2.68 -6.36
C VAL A 231 13.78 3.46 -5.08
N THR A 232 13.52 2.78 -3.97
CA THR A 232 13.03 3.42 -2.74
C THR A 232 14.06 4.31 -2.08
N ILE A 233 15.31 3.85 -1.96
CA ILE A 233 16.36 4.63 -1.27
C ILE A 233 16.65 5.95 -1.98
N PRO A 234 16.91 6.01 -3.31
CA PRO A 234 17.09 7.28 -4.00
C PRO A 234 15.86 8.18 -3.96
N VAL A 235 14.64 7.63 -4.07
CA VAL A 235 13.41 8.43 -3.99
C VAL A 235 13.27 9.07 -2.62
N LEU A 236 13.46 8.34 -1.52
CA LEU A 236 13.44 8.90 -0.17
C LEU A 236 14.55 9.95 0.02
N PHE A 237 15.74 9.70 -0.52
CA PHE A 237 16.84 10.67 -0.47
C PHE A 237 16.47 11.96 -1.21
N ILE A 238 15.89 11.87 -2.41
CA ILE A 238 15.42 13.02 -3.20
C ILE A 238 14.36 13.79 -2.40
N ILE A 239 13.37 13.11 -1.82
CA ILE A 239 12.32 13.73 -1.02
C ILE A 239 12.96 14.52 0.15
N ASP A 240 13.85 13.90 0.90
CA ASP A 240 14.47 14.51 2.08
C ASP A 240 15.47 15.62 1.75
N GLN A 241 16.08 15.63 0.57
CA GLN A 241 17.06 16.66 0.20
C GLN A 241 16.45 17.82 -0.59
N TYR A 242 15.56 17.53 -1.54
CA TYR A 242 15.07 18.52 -2.51
C TYR A 242 13.70 19.07 -2.19
N LEU A 243 12.87 18.35 -1.41
CA LEU A 243 11.55 18.85 -1.00
C LEU A 243 11.56 19.54 0.38
N LYS A 244 12.71 19.84 0.96
CA LYS A 244 12.83 20.49 2.29
C LYS A 244 12.09 21.81 2.42
N THR A 245 11.89 22.52 1.32
CA THR A 245 11.18 23.81 1.25
C THR A 245 9.66 23.65 1.12
N GLU A 246 9.21 22.45 0.79
CA GLU A 246 7.79 22.15 0.64
C GLU A 246 7.09 21.96 1.99
N SER A 247 5.76 21.96 1.97
CA SER A 247 4.99 21.75 3.19
C SER A 247 5.26 20.37 3.79
N LYS A 248 5.32 20.30 5.12
CA LYS A 248 5.48 19.02 5.85
C LYS A 248 4.38 18.02 5.47
N ASN A 249 3.15 18.51 5.25
CA ASN A 249 2.04 17.69 4.83
C ASN A 249 2.26 17.05 3.45
N LEU A 250 2.81 17.79 2.49
CA LEU A 250 3.11 17.24 1.17
C LEU A 250 4.20 16.16 1.25
N ILE A 251 5.30 16.45 1.96
CA ILE A 251 6.40 15.49 2.16
C ILE A 251 5.89 14.20 2.82
N GLY A 252 5.13 14.34 3.91
CA GLY A 252 4.57 13.20 4.64
C GLY A 252 3.59 12.38 3.79
N LEU A 253 2.72 13.05 3.00
CA LEU A 253 1.78 12.37 2.10
C LEU A 253 2.49 11.63 0.96
N VAL A 254 3.58 12.17 0.41
CA VAL A 254 4.38 11.47 -0.61
C VAL A 254 5.00 10.21 -0.01
N LYS A 255 5.59 10.31 1.19
CA LYS A 255 6.12 9.14 1.91
C LYS A 255 5.03 8.11 2.23
N LEU A 256 3.84 8.58 2.66
CA LEU A 256 2.68 7.73 2.91
C LEU A 256 2.19 7.02 1.65
N ALA A 257 2.19 7.70 0.50
CA ALA A 257 1.84 7.07 -0.78
C ALA A 257 2.82 5.95 -1.14
N ILE A 258 4.13 6.20 -0.98
CA ILE A 258 5.18 5.18 -1.22
C ILE A 258 5.00 4.00 -0.26
N LEU A 259 4.74 4.26 1.02
CA LEU A 259 4.43 3.21 2.00
C LEU A 259 3.23 2.37 1.57
N THR A 260 2.15 3.04 1.13
CA THR A 260 0.89 2.38 0.75
C THR A 260 1.07 1.43 -0.43
N VAL A 261 1.82 1.84 -1.47
CA VAL A 261 2.03 1.00 -2.65
C VAL A 261 2.99 -0.18 -2.43
N GLY A 262 3.71 -0.20 -1.32
CA GLY A 262 4.48 -1.36 -0.86
C GLY A 262 3.70 -2.20 0.15
N LEU A 263 3.22 -1.58 1.23
CA LEU A 263 2.65 -2.30 2.35
C LEU A 263 1.29 -2.95 2.02
N ALA A 264 0.43 -2.31 1.21
CA ALA A 264 -0.87 -2.89 0.88
C ALA A 264 -0.77 -4.18 0.03
N PRO A 265 0.03 -4.24 -1.05
CA PRO A 265 0.30 -5.49 -1.76
C PRO A 265 0.97 -6.55 -0.87
N ALA A 266 1.95 -6.16 -0.05
CA ALA A 266 2.60 -7.07 0.89
C ALA A 266 1.59 -7.77 1.81
N ILE A 267 0.65 -7.01 2.38
CA ILE A 267 -0.43 -7.54 3.24
C ILE A 267 -1.33 -8.47 2.44
N ARG A 268 -1.78 -8.04 1.25
CA ARG A 268 -2.64 -8.85 0.39
C ARG A 268 -2.00 -10.21 0.08
N ASP A 269 -0.80 -10.19 -0.45
CA ASP A 269 -0.13 -11.40 -0.90
C ASP A 269 0.21 -12.32 0.26
N THR A 270 0.67 -11.75 1.40
CA THR A 270 0.92 -12.53 2.62
C THR A 270 -0.36 -13.21 3.12
N LEU A 271 -1.47 -12.49 3.21
CA LEU A 271 -2.75 -13.05 3.66
C LEU A 271 -3.28 -14.10 2.69
N ARG A 272 -3.24 -13.84 1.37
CA ARG A 272 -3.66 -14.82 0.35
C ARG A 272 -2.90 -16.13 0.48
N MET A 273 -1.57 -16.07 0.52
CA MET A 273 -0.71 -17.24 0.65
C MET A 273 -0.94 -17.98 1.97
N THR A 274 -1.15 -17.24 3.06
CA THR A 274 -1.42 -17.82 4.39
C THR A 274 -2.76 -18.55 4.42
N LEU A 275 -3.76 -18.02 3.74
CA LEU A 275 -5.15 -18.48 3.78
C LEU A 275 -5.51 -19.43 2.63
N GLY A 276 -4.61 -19.62 1.66
CA GLY A 276 -4.84 -20.49 0.50
C GLY A 276 -5.88 -19.94 -0.49
N ILE A 277 -5.97 -18.59 -0.59
CA ILE A 277 -6.91 -17.84 -1.44
C ILE A 277 -6.25 -17.45 -2.76
#